data_184db7cc2ffb27ca766aa9636f3d67bf
#
_entry.id   184db7cc2ffb27ca766aa9636f3d67bf
#
_cell.length_a   1.000
_cell.length_b   1.000
_cell.length_c   1.000
_cell.angle_alpha   90.00
_cell.angle_beta   90.00
_cell.angle_gamma   90.00
#
_symmetry.space_group_name_H-M   'P 1'
#
loop_
_entity.id
_entity.type
_entity.pdbx_description
1 polymer ?
#
loop_
_entity_poly.entity_id
_entity_poly.type
_entity_poly.pdbx_seq_one_letter_code
_entity_poly.pdbx_strand_id
1 'polypeptide(L)'
;GRYSSTIDITENTLDDNLLELDINIDEGTASTIKEVKILGNKSFSTRQLKSIIKSGPKYWFEVWSSKDIYNSSLLDQDIESLIKYYQDRGYAKVELVSKQVNLSSDKSDIFITISISEGRLYQFGNTEVYGLEEFDSQLFKNILNFNLRPGSTFSRANIENAEQSIK
;
A
#
# COMPACT_ATOMS: atom_id res chain seq x y z
N GLY A 1 14.29 -6.06 3.48
CA GLY A 1 15.52 -6.16 2.73
C GLY A 1 16.73 -6.49 3.61
N ARG A 2 17.82 -6.93 3.00
CA ARG A 2 19.08 -7.20 3.69
C ARG A 2 20.03 -6.04 3.39
N TYR A 3 20.16 -5.12 4.33
CA TYR A 3 20.95 -3.88 4.17
C TYR A 3 22.38 -4.01 4.71
N SER A 4 22.70 -5.14 5.33
CA SER A 4 24.03 -5.45 5.88
C SER A 4 24.82 -6.45 5.03
N SER A 5 24.36 -6.75 3.80
CA SER A 5 25.10 -7.65 2.92
C SER A 5 26.44 -7.04 2.48
N THR A 6 27.49 -7.86 2.50
CA THR A 6 28.81 -7.52 1.98
C THR A 6 29.18 -8.50 0.87
N ILE A 7 29.93 -8.00 -0.11
CA ILE A 7 30.47 -8.81 -1.21
C ILE A 7 31.96 -8.60 -1.22
N ASP A 8 32.70 -9.69 -0.95
CA ASP A 8 34.14 -9.71 -1.05
C ASP A 8 34.55 -10.46 -2.32
N ILE A 9 35.35 -9.82 -3.15
CA ILE A 9 35.82 -10.39 -4.40
C ILE A 9 37.35 -10.56 -4.28
N THR A 10 37.82 -11.79 -4.41
CA THR A 10 39.25 -12.12 -4.46
C THR A 10 39.59 -12.60 -5.86
N GLU A 11 40.64 -12.00 -6.43
CA GLU A 11 41.14 -12.35 -7.75
C GLU A 11 42.41 -13.20 -7.59
N ASN A 12 42.42 -14.40 -8.14
CA ASN A 12 43.56 -15.29 -8.20
C ASN A 12 44.00 -15.43 -9.67
N THR A 13 45.25 -15.04 -9.96
CA THR A 13 45.81 -15.26 -11.28
C THR A 13 46.34 -16.69 -11.36
N LEU A 14 45.81 -17.46 -12.27
CA LEU A 14 46.31 -18.82 -12.61
C LEU A 14 47.29 -18.73 -13.78
N ASP A 15 48.05 -19.80 -13.98
CA ASP A 15 48.94 -19.93 -15.15
C ASP A 15 48.11 -19.88 -16.46
N ASP A 16 48.73 -19.47 -17.57
CA ASP A 16 48.09 -19.36 -18.90
C ASP A 16 47.07 -18.23 -19.09
N ASN A 17 47.28 -17.05 -18.48
CA ASN A 17 46.35 -15.89 -18.61
C ASN A 17 44.92 -16.14 -18.16
N LEU A 18 44.68 -17.10 -17.26
CA LEU A 18 43.42 -17.36 -16.62
C LEU A 18 43.32 -16.60 -15.32
N LEU A 19 42.15 -15.98 -15.08
CA LEU A 19 41.80 -15.32 -13.84
C LEU A 19 40.68 -16.09 -13.17
N GLU A 20 40.91 -16.53 -11.94
CA GLU A 20 39.87 -17.07 -11.08
C GLU A 20 39.32 -15.97 -10.18
N LEU A 21 37.98 -15.79 -10.18
CA LEU A 21 37.26 -14.86 -9.29
C LEU A 21 36.56 -15.67 -8.21
N ASP A 22 36.95 -15.45 -6.97
CA ASP A 22 36.24 -15.99 -5.82
C ASP A 22 35.34 -14.87 -5.24
N ILE A 23 34.02 -15.09 -5.31
CA ILE A 23 33.01 -14.11 -4.87
C ILE A 23 32.36 -14.65 -3.61
N ASN A 24 32.69 -14.07 -2.47
CA ASN A 24 32.09 -14.40 -1.19
C ASN A 24 31.01 -13.38 -0.85
N ILE A 25 29.78 -13.85 -0.70
CA ILE A 25 28.61 -13.02 -0.39
C ILE A 25 28.15 -13.34 1.03
N ASP A 26 28.37 -12.40 1.95
CA ASP A 26 27.75 -12.43 3.27
C ASP A 26 26.41 -11.66 3.17
N GLU A 27 25.29 -12.37 3.26
CA GLU A 27 23.98 -11.77 3.18
C GLU A 27 23.60 -10.94 4.43
N GLY A 28 24.35 -11.08 5.53
CA GLY A 28 24.06 -10.41 6.80
C GLY A 28 22.70 -10.79 7.39
N THR A 29 22.28 -10.05 8.40
CA THR A 29 20.97 -10.21 9.03
C THR A 29 19.89 -9.41 8.29
N ALA A 30 18.67 -9.97 8.21
CA ALA A 30 17.53 -9.25 7.65
C ALA A 30 17.12 -8.12 8.60
N SER A 31 16.97 -6.90 8.06
CA SER A 31 16.42 -5.78 8.82
C SER A 31 14.90 -5.94 8.96
N THR A 32 14.38 -5.71 10.16
CA THR A 32 12.97 -5.91 10.50
C THR A 32 12.24 -4.60 10.76
N ILE A 33 10.95 -4.55 10.45
CA ILE A 33 10.11 -3.37 10.70
C ILE A 33 9.83 -3.28 12.20
N LYS A 34 10.41 -2.27 12.83
CA LYS A 34 10.22 -1.97 14.25
C LYS A 34 8.96 -1.17 14.51
N GLU A 35 8.69 -0.22 13.63
CA GLU A 35 7.57 0.69 13.79
C GLU A 35 7.02 1.16 12.45
N VAL A 36 5.69 1.30 12.38
CA VAL A 36 5.01 2.02 11.30
C VAL A 36 4.23 3.17 11.93
N LYS A 37 4.55 4.41 11.53
CA LYS A 37 3.83 5.63 11.90
C LYS A 37 2.94 6.07 10.74
N ILE A 38 1.70 6.46 11.05
CA ILE A 38 0.78 7.08 10.10
C ILE A 38 0.48 8.49 10.63
N LEU A 39 0.72 9.49 9.81
CA LEU A 39 0.56 10.91 10.13
C LEU A 39 -0.51 11.53 9.23
N GLY A 40 -1.21 12.56 9.76
CA GLY A 40 -2.25 13.28 9.02
C GLY A 40 -3.64 12.64 9.12
N ASN A 41 -3.75 11.47 9.72
CA ASN A 41 -5.02 10.78 9.98
C ASN A 41 -5.77 11.47 11.13
N LYS A 42 -6.84 12.18 10.80
CA LYS A 42 -7.74 12.85 11.76
C LYS A 42 -9.06 12.12 11.92
N SER A 43 -9.56 11.54 10.83
CA SER A 43 -10.88 10.92 10.73
C SER A 43 -10.91 9.47 11.19
N PHE A 44 -9.78 8.77 11.09
CA PHE A 44 -9.65 7.38 11.52
C PHE A 44 -8.48 7.22 12.49
N SER A 45 -8.66 6.37 13.49
CA SER A 45 -7.61 6.10 14.45
C SER A 45 -6.42 5.37 13.81
N THR A 46 -5.22 5.62 14.30
CA THR A 46 -4.01 4.90 13.84
C THR A 46 -4.16 3.38 13.99
N ARG A 47 -4.88 2.91 15.03
CA ARG A 47 -5.14 1.47 15.21
C ARG A 47 -5.98 0.87 14.09
N GLN A 48 -7.04 1.57 13.66
CA GLN A 48 -7.87 1.16 12.51
C GLN A 48 -7.05 1.09 11.23
N LEU A 49 -6.25 2.12 10.96
CA LEU A 49 -5.43 2.16 9.76
C LEU A 49 -4.34 1.08 9.77
N LYS A 50 -3.71 0.83 10.92
CA LYS A 50 -2.72 -0.25 11.07
C LYS A 50 -3.32 -1.65 10.88
N SER A 51 -4.61 -1.84 11.07
CA SER A 51 -5.26 -3.14 10.80
C SER A 51 -5.47 -3.42 9.31
N ILE A 52 -5.31 -2.42 8.45
CA ILE A 52 -5.47 -2.53 6.99
C ILE A 52 -4.16 -2.93 6.33
N ILE A 53 -3.03 -2.42 6.86
CA ILE A 53 -1.70 -2.69 6.33
C ILE A 53 -1.17 -4.05 6.80
N LYS A 54 -0.41 -4.70 5.93
CA LYS A 54 0.22 -5.99 6.19
C LYS A 54 1.64 -5.84 6.73
N SER A 55 2.34 -4.77 6.32
CA SER A 55 3.68 -4.44 6.81
C SER A 55 3.63 -3.91 8.24
N GLY A 56 4.46 -4.43 9.12
CA GLY A 56 4.50 -3.93 10.50
C GLY A 56 5.33 -4.81 11.43
N PRO A 57 5.48 -4.37 12.69
CA PRO A 57 6.21 -5.15 13.68
C PRO A 57 5.53 -6.49 13.95
N LYS A 58 6.34 -7.50 14.19
CA LYS A 58 5.88 -8.84 14.57
C LYS A 58 5.57 -8.87 16.07
N TYR A 59 4.42 -9.45 16.42
CA TYR A 59 4.10 -9.71 17.81
C TYR A 59 4.61 -11.11 18.23
N TRP A 60 4.87 -11.30 19.50
CA TRP A 60 5.44 -12.54 20.05
C TRP A 60 4.63 -13.82 19.74
N PHE A 61 3.32 -13.70 19.50
CA PHE A 61 2.43 -14.80 19.13
C PHE A 61 2.35 -15.07 17.62
N GLU A 62 2.97 -14.22 16.78
CA GLU A 62 2.94 -14.33 15.31
C GLU A 62 4.19 -15.07 14.79
N VAL A 63 4.47 -16.25 15.33
CA VAL A 63 5.71 -17.03 15.06
C VAL A 63 5.92 -17.31 13.56
N TRP A 64 4.84 -17.50 12.81
CA TRP A 64 4.87 -17.86 11.38
C TRP A 64 4.67 -16.69 10.42
N SER A 65 4.58 -15.48 10.94
CA SER A 65 4.36 -14.27 10.11
C SER A 65 5.69 -13.66 9.68
N SER A 66 5.78 -13.25 8.42
CA SER A 66 6.92 -12.50 7.85
C SER A 66 6.59 -11.02 7.63
N LYS A 67 5.56 -10.49 8.30
CA LYS A 67 5.11 -9.10 8.12
C LYS A 67 6.12 -8.04 8.58
N ASP A 68 7.08 -8.45 9.41
CA ASP A 68 8.20 -7.63 9.89
C ASP A 68 9.35 -7.52 8.89
N ILE A 69 9.37 -8.37 7.85
CA ILE A 69 10.39 -8.27 6.80
C ILE A 69 10.00 -7.15 5.85
N TYR A 70 10.85 -6.14 5.74
CA TYR A 70 10.60 -5.02 4.84
C TYR A 70 10.60 -5.46 3.37
N ASN A 71 9.51 -5.12 2.68
CA ASN A 71 9.35 -5.27 1.25
C ASN A 71 8.69 -4.00 0.69
N SER A 72 9.37 -3.32 -0.23
CA SER A 72 8.88 -2.05 -0.79
C SER A 72 7.59 -2.23 -1.57
N SER A 73 7.45 -3.31 -2.35
CA SER A 73 6.23 -3.58 -3.12
C SER A 73 5.04 -3.87 -2.21
N LEU A 74 5.26 -4.56 -1.09
CA LEU A 74 4.21 -4.79 -0.10
C LEU A 74 3.80 -3.49 0.58
N LEU A 75 4.76 -2.62 0.92
CA LEU A 75 4.47 -1.30 1.48
C LEU A 75 3.68 -0.42 0.50
N ASP A 76 3.97 -0.48 -0.79
CA ASP A 76 3.22 0.25 -1.81
C ASP A 76 1.77 -0.25 -1.90
N GLN A 77 1.55 -1.57 -1.86
CA GLN A 77 0.20 -2.18 -1.79
C GLN A 77 -0.54 -1.78 -0.51
N ASP A 78 0.15 -1.70 0.62
CA ASP A 78 -0.41 -1.24 1.89
C ASP A 78 -0.89 0.21 1.80
N ILE A 79 -0.09 1.08 1.17
CA ILE A 79 -0.45 2.48 0.92
C ILE A 79 -1.69 2.58 0.01
N GLU A 80 -1.73 1.81 -1.07
CA GLU A 80 -2.91 1.74 -1.94
C GLU A 80 -4.16 1.28 -1.18
N SER A 81 -4.01 0.30 -0.30
CA SER A 81 -5.09 -0.20 0.55
C SER A 81 -5.59 0.87 1.53
N LEU A 82 -4.68 1.68 2.09
CA LEU A 82 -5.04 2.83 2.92
C LEU A 82 -5.81 3.88 2.11
N ILE A 83 -5.32 4.25 0.93
CA ILE A 83 -5.99 5.22 0.05
C ILE A 83 -7.40 4.72 -0.32
N LYS A 84 -7.53 3.45 -0.73
CA LYS A 84 -8.82 2.83 -1.03
C LYS A 84 -9.76 2.86 0.18
N TYR A 85 -9.25 2.54 1.37
CA TYR A 85 -10.03 2.60 2.61
C TYR A 85 -10.65 3.97 2.88
N TYR A 86 -9.89 5.04 2.65
CA TYR A 86 -10.36 6.41 2.77
C TYR A 86 -11.39 6.76 1.68
N GLN A 87 -11.09 6.40 0.43
CA GLN A 87 -11.98 6.64 -0.71
C GLN A 87 -13.33 5.95 -0.56
N ASP A 88 -13.36 4.75 0.01
CA ASP A 88 -14.60 4.02 0.28
C ASP A 88 -15.44 4.66 1.41
N ARG A 89 -14.87 5.64 2.13
CA ARG A 89 -15.51 6.31 3.27
C ARG A 89 -15.70 7.82 3.07
N GLY A 90 -15.70 8.25 1.81
CA GLY A 90 -16.02 9.62 1.43
C GLY A 90 -14.83 10.54 1.17
N TYR A 91 -13.61 10.10 1.43
CA TYR A 91 -12.42 10.93 1.23
C TYR A 91 -11.87 10.75 -0.19
N ALA A 92 -12.65 11.18 -1.20
CA ALA A 92 -12.33 10.98 -2.62
C ALA A 92 -10.96 11.54 -3.05
N LYS A 93 -10.49 12.59 -2.37
CA LYS A 93 -9.22 13.28 -2.65
C LYS A 93 -8.17 13.06 -1.57
N VAL A 94 -8.17 11.87 -0.95
CA VAL A 94 -7.08 11.48 -0.06
C VAL A 94 -5.79 11.28 -0.85
N GLU A 95 -4.68 11.77 -0.32
CA GLU A 95 -3.38 11.75 -0.99
C GLU A 95 -2.28 11.27 -0.05
N LEU A 96 -1.33 10.51 -0.60
CA LEU A 96 -0.06 10.23 0.06
C LEU A 96 0.82 11.48 -0.04
N VAL A 97 1.14 12.09 1.09
CA VAL A 97 2.04 13.26 1.16
C VAL A 97 3.50 12.80 1.11
N SER A 98 3.85 11.78 1.90
CA SER A 98 5.20 11.22 1.89
C SER A 98 5.23 9.78 2.41
N LYS A 99 6.22 9.04 1.92
CA LYS A 99 6.62 7.73 2.40
C LYS A 99 8.10 7.79 2.78
N GLN A 100 8.42 7.59 4.05
CA GLN A 100 9.79 7.59 4.54
C GLN A 100 10.11 6.23 5.15
N VAL A 101 11.26 5.69 4.81
CA VAL A 101 11.80 4.44 5.36
C VAL A 101 13.18 4.74 5.89
N ASN A 102 13.34 4.67 7.20
CA ASN A 102 14.58 4.94 7.89
C ASN A 102 15.14 3.66 8.49
N LEU A 103 16.44 3.49 8.38
CA LEU A 103 17.18 2.36 8.92
C LEU A 103 17.91 2.81 10.19
N SER A 104 17.94 1.96 11.21
CA SER A 104 18.77 2.18 12.41
C SER A 104 20.26 2.19 12.08
N SER A 105 21.09 2.75 12.94
CA SER A 105 22.55 2.85 12.70
C SER A 105 23.23 1.48 12.59
N ASP A 106 22.72 0.48 13.29
CA ASP A 106 23.17 -0.91 13.27
C ASP A 106 22.53 -1.74 12.15
N LYS A 107 21.66 -1.10 11.33
CA LYS A 107 20.94 -1.70 10.19
C LYS A 107 20.00 -2.85 10.56
N SER A 108 19.66 -3.01 11.83
CA SER A 108 18.76 -4.08 12.32
C SER A 108 17.30 -3.70 12.23
N ASP A 109 16.95 -2.44 12.50
CA ASP A 109 15.59 -1.96 12.63
C ASP A 109 15.19 -0.98 11.52
N ILE A 110 13.96 -1.12 11.01
CA ILE A 110 13.36 -0.25 10.02
C ILE A 110 12.19 0.51 10.64
N PHE A 111 12.16 1.82 10.43
CA PHE A 111 11.10 2.72 10.84
C PHE A 111 10.42 3.30 9.60
N ILE A 112 9.11 3.08 9.48
CA ILE A 112 8.31 3.54 8.34
C ILE A 112 7.43 4.68 8.82
N THR A 113 7.40 5.79 8.06
CA THR A 113 6.46 6.89 8.28
C THR A 113 5.68 7.14 7.01
N ILE A 114 4.36 7.01 7.08
CA ILE A 114 3.40 7.28 6.02
C ILE A 114 2.65 8.54 6.39
N SER A 115 2.79 9.61 5.60
CA SER A 115 2.06 10.86 5.80
C SER A 115 0.97 10.99 4.76
N ILE A 116 -0.25 11.24 5.20
CA ILE A 116 -1.44 11.36 4.35
C ILE A 116 -2.11 12.71 4.53
N SER A 117 -2.79 13.17 3.49
CA SER A 117 -3.74 14.29 3.52
C SER A 117 -5.12 13.74 3.20
N GLU A 118 -6.04 13.77 4.18
CA GLU A 118 -7.37 13.16 4.01
C GLU A 118 -8.27 13.92 3.03
N GLY A 119 -8.07 15.23 2.91
CA GLY A 119 -8.97 16.08 2.15
C GLY A 119 -10.30 16.29 2.86
N ARG A 120 -11.36 16.54 2.05
CA ARG A 120 -12.74 16.75 2.53
C ARG A 120 -13.57 15.48 2.36
N LEU A 121 -14.63 15.39 3.14
CA LEU A 121 -15.67 14.38 2.93
C LEU A 121 -16.52 14.77 1.71
N TYR A 122 -16.73 13.83 0.80
CA TYR A 122 -17.54 14.00 -0.41
C TYR A 122 -18.78 13.11 -0.35
N GLN A 123 -19.83 13.59 -1.06
CA GLN A 123 -21.05 12.84 -1.29
C GLN A 123 -21.28 12.72 -2.80
N PHE A 124 -22.06 11.72 -3.21
CA PHE A 124 -22.51 11.62 -4.60
C PHE A 124 -23.48 12.75 -4.93
N GLY A 125 -23.27 13.39 -6.08
CA GLY A 125 -24.21 14.31 -6.71
C GLY A 125 -25.23 13.57 -7.58
N ASN A 126 -25.91 14.31 -8.45
CA ASN A 126 -26.76 13.72 -9.46
C ASN A 126 -25.91 12.96 -10.48
N THR A 127 -26.38 11.78 -10.89
CA THR A 127 -25.74 10.96 -11.91
C THR A 127 -26.57 11.05 -13.19
N GLU A 128 -25.92 11.38 -14.30
CA GLU A 128 -26.53 11.43 -15.63
C GLU A 128 -25.87 10.37 -16.50
N VAL A 129 -26.67 9.73 -17.35
CA VAL A 129 -26.22 8.68 -18.25
C VAL A 129 -26.55 9.08 -19.68
N TYR A 130 -25.57 8.99 -20.54
CA TYR A 130 -25.67 9.32 -21.97
C TYR A 130 -25.41 8.07 -22.81
N GLY A 131 -25.98 8.02 -24.02
CA GLY A 131 -25.72 6.97 -25.00
C GLY A 131 -26.46 5.64 -24.76
N LEU A 132 -27.60 5.67 -24.07
CA LEU A 132 -28.43 4.47 -23.80
C LEU A 132 -29.53 4.22 -24.84
N GLU A 133 -29.36 4.68 -26.07
CA GLU A 133 -30.42 4.63 -27.09
C GLU A 133 -30.85 3.21 -27.44
N GLU A 134 -29.97 2.21 -27.26
CA GLU A 134 -30.19 0.79 -27.57
C GLU A 134 -30.38 -0.10 -26.31
N PHE A 135 -30.36 0.47 -25.11
CA PHE A 135 -30.39 -0.29 -23.86
C PHE A 135 -31.58 0.06 -22.97
N ASP A 136 -31.94 -0.85 -22.06
CA ASP A 136 -32.96 -0.58 -21.03
C ASP A 136 -32.51 0.52 -20.06
N SER A 137 -32.91 1.75 -20.36
CA SER A 137 -32.56 2.94 -19.58
C SER A 137 -33.05 2.85 -18.13
N GLN A 138 -34.10 2.06 -17.83
CA GLN A 138 -34.64 1.91 -16.49
C GLN A 138 -33.75 0.99 -15.64
N LEU A 139 -33.22 -0.10 -16.23
CA LEU A 139 -32.29 -0.99 -15.56
C LEU A 139 -31.03 -0.24 -15.13
N PHE A 140 -30.43 0.53 -16.05
CA PHE A 140 -29.25 1.35 -15.77
C PHE A 140 -29.52 2.38 -14.67
N LYS A 141 -30.63 3.09 -14.71
CA LYS A 141 -31.02 4.04 -13.65
C LYS A 141 -31.15 3.36 -12.30
N ASN A 142 -31.69 2.13 -12.26
CA ASN A 142 -31.83 1.38 -11.01
C ASN A 142 -30.45 0.98 -10.45
N ILE A 143 -29.53 0.49 -11.29
CA ILE A 143 -28.15 0.14 -10.89
C ILE A 143 -27.42 1.37 -10.35
N LEU A 144 -27.51 2.50 -11.03
CA LEU A 144 -26.88 3.73 -10.62
C LEU A 144 -27.48 4.28 -9.32
N ASN A 145 -28.79 4.32 -9.20
CA ASN A 145 -29.47 4.77 -7.99
C ASN A 145 -29.18 3.87 -6.78
N PHE A 146 -28.94 2.58 -6.99
CA PHE A 146 -28.57 1.68 -5.92
C PHE A 146 -27.15 1.93 -5.43
N ASN A 147 -26.18 2.06 -6.35
CA ASN A 147 -24.77 2.21 -6.02
C ASN A 147 -24.33 3.66 -5.76
N LEU A 148 -24.88 4.62 -6.52
CA LEU A 148 -24.44 6.02 -6.55
C LEU A 148 -25.59 6.98 -6.13
N ARG A 149 -26.27 6.64 -5.05
CA ARG A 149 -27.43 7.44 -4.57
C ARG A 149 -27.02 8.88 -4.26
N PRO A 150 -27.68 9.90 -4.87
CA PRO A 150 -27.42 11.30 -4.56
C PRO A 150 -27.54 11.61 -3.07
N GLY A 151 -26.58 12.36 -2.52
CA GLY A 151 -26.50 12.71 -1.11
C GLY A 151 -25.91 11.62 -0.20
N SER A 152 -25.67 10.40 -0.69
CA SER A 152 -24.94 9.39 0.07
C SER A 152 -23.44 9.68 0.07
N THR A 153 -22.73 9.20 1.08
CA THR A 153 -21.27 9.33 1.17
C THR A 153 -20.60 8.71 -0.05
N PHE A 154 -19.65 9.43 -0.65
CA PHE A 154 -18.84 8.92 -1.74
C PHE A 154 -18.15 7.59 -1.34
N SER A 155 -18.15 6.65 -2.27
CA SER A 155 -17.44 5.37 -2.12
C SER A 155 -16.90 4.93 -3.48
N ARG A 156 -15.60 4.69 -3.55
CA ARG A 156 -14.95 4.15 -4.75
C ARG A 156 -15.48 2.75 -5.05
N ALA A 157 -15.68 1.92 -4.03
CA ALA A 157 -16.24 0.59 -4.19
C ALA A 157 -17.63 0.62 -4.84
N ASN A 158 -18.46 1.62 -4.51
CA ASN A 158 -19.77 1.76 -5.13
C ASN A 158 -19.68 2.11 -6.62
N ILE A 159 -18.69 2.90 -7.04
CA ILE A 159 -18.43 3.18 -8.45
C ILE A 159 -17.97 1.89 -9.17
N GLU A 160 -17.00 1.18 -8.60
CA GLU A 160 -16.50 -0.08 -9.16
C GLU A 160 -17.63 -1.13 -9.28
N ASN A 161 -18.52 -1.22 -8.28
CA ASN A 161 -19.69 -2.10 -8.32
C ASN A 161 -20.71 -1.68 -9.40
N ALA A 162 -20.96 -0.38 -9.56
CA ALA A 162 -21.83 0.12 -10.62
C ALA A 162 -21.26 -0.23 -12.01
N GLU A 163 -19.97 -0.01 -12.24
CA GLU A 163 -19.29 -0.36 -13.48
C GLU A 163 -19.36 -1.86 -13.78
N GLN A 164 -19.13 -2.72 -12.77
CA GLN A 164 -19.22 -4.18 -12.94
C GLN A 164 -20.65 -4.66 -13.23
N SER A 165 -21.66 -3.97 -12.68
CA SER A 165 -23.06 -4.32 -12.89
C SER A 165 -23.57 -3.91 -14.28
N ILE A 166 -22.83 -3.05 -14.98
CA ILE A 166 -23.17 -2.54 -16.31
C ILE A 166 -22.48 -3.37 -17.44
N LYS A 167 -21.41 -4.07 -17.12
CA LYS A 167 -20.69 -4.97 -18.05
C LYS A 167 -21.38 -6.31 -18.18
#